data_c2a29add850c55ab5d94aab75ee5f7a7
#
_entry.id   c2a29add850c55ab5d94aab75ee5f7a7
#
_cell.length_a   1.000
_cell.length_b   1.000
_cell.length_c   1.000
_cell.angle_alpha   90.00
_cell.angle_beta   90.00
_cell.angle_gamma   90.00
#
_symmetry.space_group_name_H-M   'P 1'
#
loop_
_entity.id
_entity.type
_entity.pdbx_description
1 polymer ?
#
loop_
_entity_poly.entity_id
_entity_poly.type
_entity_poly.pdbx_seq_one_letter_code
_entity_poly.pdbx_strand_id
1 'polypeptide(L)'
;MLIDELKDVKSYFENDNEINIVLNTFDYLEHNEKSILANGYHFKEKKNRIFYYENKTKIVMLSICNNNLKTSRLMPDYTNSMVNLTSSIKKFYGLESKYQTSSKLDSYLDKNYKHIVFLILDGLGPYIIKEALKPGDILYDNLKETISAVFPPTTACAIPCSASAKLALETAWLGWENYIKEIDRNIVLFTGENYVTKEPTGINLKKGLMKYDEYFYSLGVDAKDFEPNFRPGGYETFDDLLKGLKKHISKDVSTFTYAYWGEPDSTLHLYGVGSPEANSVIKSLNDSLAKCLKGMKDDTLVIVTADHGHQNVINTKLYEYKDLYAMLERMPSNEGRSLTFKVKKEFHQQFKVKFEHYFSDYYDLYSKDDFLKLGFLGDINKFGYNQRLDDFLGDFIAIASNELYLEYVDFKDDAFYFKSAHAGITKNEMETPLIIIKK
;
A
#
# COMPACT_ATOMS: atom_id res chain seq x y z
N MET A 1 26.18 10.71 16.65
CA MET A 1 27.37 9.86 16.92
C MET A 1 26.90 8.42 16.89
N LEU A 2 27.58 7.58 16.10
CA LEU A 2 27.26 6.15 15.97
C LEU A 2 28.21 5.39 16.88
N ILE A 3 27.68 4.66 17.88
CA ILE A 3 28.48 3.87 18.81
C ILE A 3 27.76 2.58 19.20
N ASP A 4 28.55 1.55 19.49
CA ASP A 4 28.04 0.27 19.99
C ASP A 4 28.02 0.24 21.53
N GLU A 5 28.90 0.97 22.18
CA GLU A 5 29.05 1.01 23.64
C GLU A 5 29.54 2.38 24.16
N LEU A 6 28.81 2.94 25.14
CA LEU A 6 29.19 4.15 25.84
C LEU A 6 30.05 3.81 27.07
N LYS A 7 31.30 4.25 27.04
CA LYS A 7 32.21 4.08 28.20
C LYS A 7 32.10 5.22 29.21
N ASP A 8 31.91 6.45 28.76
CA ASP A 8 31.73 7.62 29.60
C ASP A 8 30.87 8.68 28.91
N VAL A 9 29.64 8.88 29.38
CA VAL A 9 28.70 9.88 28.86
C VAL A 9 29.19 11.30 29.10
N LYS A 10 29.94 11.57 30.19
CA LYS A 10 30.40 12.93 30.55
C LYS A 10 31.40 13.49 29.57
N SER A 11 32.29 12.67 29.02
CA SER A 11 33.31 13.08 28.07
C SER A 11 32.72 13.65 26.75
N TYR A 12 31.49 13.33 26.44
CA TYR A 12 30.81 13.82 25.24
C TYR A 12 30.10 15.17 25.40
N PHE A 13 30.00 15.69 26.67
CA PHE A 13 29.22 16.89 26.98
C PHE A 13 30.04 18.18 27.20
N GLU A 14 31.28 18.20 26.85
CA GLU A 14 32.10 19.39 27.17
C GLU A 14 31.59 20.66 26.45
N ASN A 15 30.97 20.56 25.28
CA ASN A 15 30.58 21.73 24.49
C ASN A 15 29.10 21.82 24.12
N ASP A 16 28.26 20.77 24.27
CA ASP A 16 26.90 20.74 23.80
C ASP A 16 25.88 20.48 24.93
N ASN A 17 24.69 21.09 24.79
CA ASN A 17 23.55 20.85 25.69
C ASN A 17 22.74 19.63 25.34
N GLU A 18 22.92 19.08 24.14
CA GLU A 18 22.23 17.90 23.63
C GLU A 18 23.22 16.93 23.01
N ILE A 19 23.08 15.63 23.31
CA ILE A 19 23.83 14.57 22.63
C ILE A 19 22.87 13.61 21.97
N ASN A 20 23.14 13.34 20.70
CA ASN A 20 22.51 12.29 19.93
C ASN A 20 23.45 11.08 19.86
N ILE A 21 23.00 9.96 20.42
CA ILE A 21 23.69 8.67 20.37
C ILE A 21 22.87 7.75 19.47
N VAL A 22 23.49 7.23 18.43
CA VAL A 22 22.84 6.32 17.50
C VAL A 22 23.42 4.93 17.69
N LEU A 23 22.58 3.97 18.04
CA LEU A 23 22.94 2.56 18.21
C LEU A 23 22.63 1.77 16.93
N ASN A 24 23.48 0.79 16.60
CA ASN A 24 23.30 -0.05 15.43
C ASN A 24 22.20 -1.10 15.60
N THR A 25 21.96 -1.55 16.84
CA THR A 25 20.97 -2.59 17.15
C THR A 25 20.34 -2.39 18.52
N PHE A 26 19.21 -3.06 18.80
CA PHE A 26 18.59 -3.09 20.11
C PHE A 26 19.43 -3.80 21.17
N ASP A 27 20.36 -4.67 20.77
CA ASP A 27 21.18 -5.47 21.69
C ASP A 27 22.07 -4.61 22.59
N TYR A 28 22.43 -3.40 22.12
CA TYR A 28 23.26 -2.45 22.90
C TYR A 28 22.43 -1.47 23.73
N LEU A 29 21.09 -1.49 23.64
CA LEU A 29 20.24 -0.51 24.33
C LEU A 29 20.41 -0.57 25.85
N GLU A 30 20.30 -1.75 26.45
CA GLU A 30 20.34 -1.92 27.92
C GLU A 30 21.69 -1.49 28.50
N HIS A 31 22.77 -1.79 27.81
CA HIS A 31 24.11 -1.43 28.25
C HIS A 31 24.33 0.10 28.23
N ASN A 32 23.95 0.73 27.13
CA ASN A 32 24.07 2.19 26.97
C ASN A 32 23.13 2.94 27.91
N GLU A 33 21.91 2.43 28.13
CA GLU A 33 20.97 2.97 29.10
C GLU A 33 21.54 2.95 30.53
N LYS A 34 22.13 1.84 30.96
CA LYS A 34 22.80 1.73 32.25
C LYS A 34 23.90 2.77 32.39
N SER A 35 24.68 3.00 31.34
CA SER A 35 25.74 4.03 31.35
C SER A 35 25.17 5.44 31.48
N ILE A 36 24.10 5.78 30.80
CA ILE A 36 23.41 7.08 30.84
C ILE A 36 22.86 7.32 32.27
N LEU A 37 22.15 6.34 32.83
CA LEU A 37 21.59 6.43 34.18
C LEU A 37 22.69 6.55 35.27
N ALA A 38 23.78 5.80 35.13
CA ALA A 38 24.93 5.87 36.05
C ALA A 38 25.62 7.24 36.05
N ASN A 39 25.48 8.02 34.96
CA ASN A 39 26.00 9.39 34.86
C ASN A 39 25.00 10.48 35.31
N GLY A 40 23.92 10.08 35.99
CA GLY A 40 22.97 11.01 36.64
C GLY A 40 21.90 11.59 35.70
N TYR A 41 21.62 10.93 34.60
CA TYR A 41 20.47 11.23 33.75
C TYR A 41 19.27 10.39 34.15
N HIS A 42 18.07 10.91 33.96
CA HIS A 42 16.82 10.22 34.22
C HIS A 42 16.07 10.01 32.90
N PHE A 43 15.45 8.86 32.74
CA PHE A 43 14.55 8.61 31.60
C PHE A 43 13.42 9.62 31.66
N LYS A 44 13.19 10.31 30.53
CA LYS A 44 12.14 11.30 30.39
C LYS A 44 10.95 10.73 29.61
N GLU A 45 11.21 10.28 28.40
CA GLU A 45 10.18 9.77 27.50
C GLU A 45 10.80 8.93 26.40
N LYS A 46 9.96 8.14 25.72
CA LYS A 46 10.31 7.43 24.51
C LYS A 46 9.38 7.91 23.38
N LYS A 47 9.98 8.35 22.28
CA LYS A 47 9.26 8.65 21.04
C LYS A 47 9.85 7.79 19.93
N ASN A 48 9.06 6.84 19.40
CA ASN A 48 9.52 5.86 18.43
C ASN A 48 10.71 5.03 18.95
N ARG A 49 11.84 5.07 18.26
CA ARG A 49 13.10 4.43 18.68
C ARG A 49 14.07 5.38 19.37
N ILE A 50 13.62 6.58 19.71
CA ILE A 50 14.42 7.58 20.43
C ILE A 50 14.00 7.56 21.87
N PHE A 51 14.97 7.30 22.74
CA PHE A 51 14.83 7.34 24.18
C PHE A 51 15.47 8.64 24.66
N TYR A 52 14.69 9.45 25.35
CA TYR A 52 15.13 10.74 25.89
C TYR A 52 15.47 10.59 27.34
N TYR A 53 16.66 11.01 27.71
CA TYR A 53 17.15 11.09 29.09
C TYR A 53 17.55 12.53 29.39
N GLU A 54 17.22 13.04 30.56
CA GLU A 54 17.57 14.39 30.95
C GLU A 54 18.18 14.45 32.33
N ASN A 55 19.01 15.46 32.58
CA ASN A 55 19.36 15.95 33.86
C ASN A 55 19.01 17.44 33.95
N LYS A 56 19.41 18.14 35.07
CA LYS A 56 19.03 19.55 35.30
C LYS A 56 19.40 20.51 34.18
N THR A 57 20.33 20.18 33.29
CA THR A 57 20.92 21.11 32.33
C THR A 57 21.06 20.54 30.91
N LYS A 58 20.95 19.24 30.73
CA LYS A 58 21.31 18.57 29.45
C LYS A 58 20.36 17.44 29.12
N ILE A 59 20.23 17.16 27.80
CA ILE A 59 19.41 16.06 27.23
C ILE A 59 20.32 15.10 26.50
N VAL A 60 20.12 13.80 26.72
CA VAL A 60 20.69 12.70 25.91
C VAL A 60 19.58 12.06 25.12
N MET A 61 19.74 11.99 23.82
CA MET A 61 18.85 11.25 22.93
C MET A 61 19.57 9.98 22.48
N LEU A 62 19.07 8.83 22.93
CA LEU A 62 19.55 7.52 22.51
C LEU A 62 18.64 7.02 21.40
N SER A 63 19.08 7.08 20.17
CA SER A 63 18.33 6.58 19.01
C SER A 63 18.90 5.24 18.53
N ILE A 64 18.01 4.32 18.21
CA ILE A 64 18.38 3.02 17.63
C ILE A 64 18.27 3.13 16.11
N CYS A 65 19.41 3.23 15.45
CA CYS A 65 19.51 3.17 14.02
C CYS A 65 19.79 1.71 13.63
N ASN A 66 18.76 0.99 13.27
CA ASN A 66 18.95 -0.33 12.69
C ASN A 66 19.24 -0.15 11.19
N ASN A 67 20.53 -0.01 10.83
CA ASN A 67 20.97 0.08 9.44
C ASN A 67 20.57 -1.13 8.59
N ASN A 68 20.18 -2.24 9.21
CA ASN A 68 19.66 -3.42 8.56
C ASN A 68 18.13 -3.34 8.30
N LEU A 69 17.43 -2.32 8.83
CA LEU A 69 15.98 -2.15 8.70
C LEU A 69 15.56 -1.12 7.63
N LYS A 70 16.47 -0.54 6.85
CA LYS A 70 16.04 0.09 5.60
C LYS A 70 15.60 -1.03 4.68
N THR A 71 14.32 -1.39 4.75
CA THR A 71 13.67 -2.21 3.73
C THR A 71 14.02 -1.59 2.39
N SER A 72 14.39 -2.40 1.41
CA SER A 72 14.76 -1.89 0.10
C SER A 72 13.56 -1.11 -0.46
N ARG A 73 13.74 0.20 -0.65
CA ARG A 73 12.76 1.07 -1.31
C ARG A 73 12.59 0.60 -2.75
N LEU A 74 11.37 0.46 -3.19
CA LEU A 74 11.07 0.08 -4.55
C LEU A 74 10.17 1.14 -5.20
N MET A 75 10.74 1.90 -6.13
CA MET A 75 9.97 2.86 -6.94
C MET A 75 8.99 2.11 -7.85
N PRO A 76 7.80 2.68 -8.12
CA PRO A 76 6.86 2.07 -9.06
C PRO A 76 7.48 1.96 -10.46
N ASP A 77 7.34 0.79 -11.08
CA ASP A 77 7.77 0.52 -12.44
C ASP A 77 6.57 0.35 -13.36
N TYR A 78 6.19 1.41 -14.05
CA TYR A 78 5.08 1.40 -15.01
C TYR A 78 5.43 0.80 -16.39
N THR A 79 6.56 0.11 -16.47
CA THR A 79 6.90 -0.76 -17.60
C THR A 79 6.60 -2.23 -17.30
N ASN A 80 6.46 -2.57 -16.00
CA ASN A 80 6.14 -3.93 -15.53
C ASN A 80 5.24 -3.89 -14.29
N SER A 81 3.98 -3.51 -14.47
CA SER A 81 2.99 -3.35 -13.40
C SER A 81 1.61 -3.81 -13.83
N MET A 82 0.63 -3.68 -12.95
CA MET A 82 -0.77 -4.03 -13.24
C MET A 82 -1.32 -3.33 -14.49
N VAL A 83 -0.96 -2.06 -14.74
CA VAL A 83 -1.41 -1.35 -15.96
C VAL A 83 -0.86 -1.99 -17.23
N ASN A 84 0.31 -2.63 -17.16
CA ASN A 84 0.91 -3.35 -18.27
C ASN A 84 0.21 -4.71 -18.51
N LEU A 85 -0.24 -5.38 -17.44
CA LEU A 85 -1.08 -6.59 -17.56
C LEU A 85 -2.40 -6.26 -18.27
N THR A 86 -3.10 -5.20 -17.84
CA THR A 86 -4.34 -4.78 -18.47
C THR A 86 -4.14 -4.34 -19.92
N SER A 87 -2.98 -3.74 -20.25
CA SER A 87 -2.61 -3.40 -21.64
C SER A 87 -2.41 -4.64 -22.50
N SER A 88 -1.80 -5.70 -21.96
CA SER A 88 -1.68 -6.99 -22.65
C SER A 88 -3.05 -7.62 -22.93
N ILE A 89 -3.97 -7.57 -21.95
CA ILE A 89 -5.35 -8.06 -22.12
C ILE A 89 -6.08 -7.25 -23.19
N LYS A 90 -6.01 -5.93 -23.15
CA LYS A 90 -6.59 -5.07 -24.19
C LYS A 90 -6.07 -5.41 -25.58
N LYS A 91 -4.75 -5.54 -25.73
CA LYS A 91 -4.10 -5.91 -27.00
C LYS A 91 -4.57 -7.28 -27.50
N PHE A 92 -4.69 -8.28 -26.61
CA PHE A 92 -5.19 -9.61 -26.96
C PHE A 92 -6.59 -9.57 -27.60
N TYR A 93 -7.45 -8.68 -27.12
CA TYR A 93 -8.79 -8.44 -27.68
C TYR A 93 -8.83 -7.35 -28.76
N GLY A 94 -7.68 -6.88 -29.26
CA GLY A 94 -7.61 -5.92 -30.37
C GLY A 94 -7.87 -4.47 -29.97
N LEU A 95 -7.82 -4.11 -28.68
CA LEU A 95 -7.95 -2.74 -28.22
C LEU A 95 -6.59 -2.08 -28.04
N GLU A 96 -6.53 -0.79 -28.36
CA GLU A 96 -5.34 0.02 -28.12
C GLU A 96 -5.15 0.39 -26.64
N SER A 97 -3.91 0.57 -26.24
CA SER A 97 -3.52 1.10 -24.94
C SER A 97 -2.37 2.08 -25.11
N LYS A 98 -2.37 3.15 -24.32
CA LYS A 98 -1.23 4.09 -24.26
C LYS A 98 -0.08 3.60 -23.38
N TYR A 99 -0.28 2.53 -22.64
CA TYR A 99 0.76 1.87 -21.85
C TYR A 99 1.34 0.69 -22.63
N GLN A 100 2.63 0.42 -22.42
CA GLN A 100 3.23 -0.79 -23.00
C GLN A 100 2.61 -2.05 -22.39
N THR A 101 2.67 -3.14 -23.13
CA THR A 101 2.21 -4.45 -22.67
C THR A 101 3.26 -5.13 -21.80
N SER A 102 2.85 -6.07 -20.95
CA SER A 102 3.75 -6.98 -20.24
C SER A 102 4.26 -8.05 -21.20
N SER A 103 5.54 -8.02 -21.54
CA SER A 103 6.17 -9.01 -22.41
C SER A 103 6.02 -10.44 -21.86
N LYS A 104 6.03 -10.58 -20.55
CA LYS A 104 5.83 -11.85 -19.87
C LYS A 104 4.42 -12.38 -20.09
N LEU A 105 3.40 -11.56 -19.83
CA LEU A 105 2.01 -11.97 -20.05
C LEU A 105 1.72 -12.18 -21.53
N ASP A 106 2.24 -11.34 -22.44
CA ASP A 106 2.08 -11.50 -23.89
C ASP A 106 2.56 -12.87 -24.37
N SER A 107 3.61 -13.44 -23.75
CA SER A 107 4.12 -14.79 -24.10
C SER A 107 3.16 -15.93 -23.74
N TYR A 108 2.16 -15.67 -22.91
CA TYR A 108 1.13 -16.63 -22.53
C TYR A 108 -0.22 -16.36 -23.22
N LEU A 109 -0.49 -15.12 -23.62
CA LEU A 109 -1.70 -14.75 -24.33
C LEU A 109 -1.58 -15.17 -25.81
N ASP A 110 -2.16 -16.30 -26.17
CA ASP A 110 -2.26 -16.75 -27.54
C ASP A 110 -3.73 -16.83 -27.99
N LYS A 111 -3.96 -17.04 -29.28
CA LYS A 111 -5.31 -17.06 -29.86
C LYS A 111 -6.11 -18.34 -29.53
N ASN A 112 -5.52 -19.31 -28.86
CA ASN A 112 -6.17 -20.57 -28.54
C ASN A 112 -7.07 -20.49 -27.31
N TYR A 113 -6.87 -19.47 -26.44
CA TYR A 113 -7.72 -19.28 -25.27
C TYR A 113 -9.04 -18.62 -25.63
N LYS A 114 -10.13 -19.31 -25.33
CA LYS A 114 -11.51 -18.83 -25.47
C LYS A 114 -11.96 -18.07 -24.22
N HIS A 115 -11.40 -18.44 -23.06
CA HIS A 115 -11.76 -17.89 -21.77
C HIS A 115 -10.53 -17.30 -21.08
N ILE A 116 -10.59 -16.00 -20.76
CA ILE A 116 -9.57 -15.32 -19.96
C ILE A 116 -10.17 -14.95 -18.61
N VAL A 117 -9.52 -15.38 -17.54
CA VAL A 117 -9.84 -15.02 -16.16
C VAL A 117 -8.73 -14.13 -15.60
N PHE A 118 -9.07 -12.94 -15.17
CA PHE A 118 -8.17 -12.03 -14.45
C PHE A 118 -8.64 -11.92 -13.00
N LEU A 119 -7.92 -12.57 -12.09
CA LEU A 119 -8.26 -12.67 -10.67
C LEU A 119 -7.27 -11.87 -9.84
N ILE A 120 -7.77 -10.96 -9.02
CA ILE A 120 -7.00 -10.18 -8.04
C ILE A 120 -7.31 -10.73 -6.65
N LEU A 121 -6.26 -11.17 -5.93
CA LEU A 121 -6.32 -11.54 -4.52
C LEU A 121 -5.64 -10.43 -3.72
N ASP A 122 -6.44 -9.71 -2.95
CA ASP A 122 -6.05 -8.49 -2.26
C ASP A 122 -4.89 -8.74 -1.28
N GLY A 123 -3.85 -7.91 -1.36
CA GLY A 123 -2.72 -7.94 -0.44
C GLY A 123 -1.77 -9.13 -0.60
N LEU A 124 -1.96 -10.00 -1.61
CA LEU A 124 -1.19 -11.24 -1.76
C LEU A 124 0.17 -11.00 -2.44
N GLY A 125 1.12 -10.39 -1.75
CA GLY A 125 2.49 -10.20 -2.25
C GLY A 125 3.27 -11.50 -2.49
N PRO A 126 4.29 -11.50 -3.40
CA PRO A 126 5.05 -12.73 -3.73
C PRO A 126 5.79 -13.35 -2.54
N TYR A 127 6.27 -12.54 -1.61
CA TYR A 127 6.94 -13.05 -0.41
C TYR A 127 5.94 -13.71 0.55
N ILE A 128 4.71 -13.21 0.63
CA ILE A 128 3.61 -13.78 1.43
C ILE A 128 3.23 -15.17 0.89
N ILE A 129 3.16 -15.30 -0.44
CA ILE A 129 2.96 -16.60 -1.10
C ILE A 129 4.05 -17.60 -0.68
N LYS A 130 5.32 -17.18 -0.70
CA LYS A 130 6.46 -18.04 -0.37
C LYS A 130 6.54 -18.41 1.10
N GLU A 131 5.99 -17.58 1.99
CA GLU A 131 5.94 -17.84 3.42
C GLU A 131 4.80 -18.78 3.79
N ALA A 132 3.61 -18.60 3.20
CA ALA A 132 2.41 -19.36 3.53
C ALA A 132 2.27 -20.67 2.75
N LEU A 133 2.84 -20.76 1.54
CA LEU A 133 2.68 -21.88 0.61
C LEU A 133 4.03 -22.55 0.29
N LYS A 134 3.97 -23.76 -0.26
CA LYS A 134 5.13 -24.60 -0.57
C LYS A 134 5.05 -25.17 -1.99
N PRO A 135 6.14 -25.75 -2.51
CA PRO A 135 6.11 -26.50 -3.76
C PRO A 135 4.99 -27.56 -3.75
N GLY A 136 4.19 -27.60 -4.83
CA GLY A 136 2.98 -28.39 -4.97
C GLY A 136 1.69 -27.57 -4.77
N ASP A 137 1.75 -26.39 -4.17
CA ASP A 137 0.62 -25.46 -4.10
C ASP A 137 0.46 -24.67 -5.41
N ILE A 138 -0.78 -24.54 -5.91
CA ILE A 138 -1.04 -24.03 -7.26
C ILE A 138 -0.57 -22.57 -7.45
N LEU A 139 -0.76 -21.70 -6.45
CA LEU A 139 -0.32 -20.33 -6.51
C LEU A 139 1.21 -20.23 -6.45
N TYR A 140 1.87 -21.08 -5.66
CA TYR A 140 3.32 -21.14 -5.55
C TYR A 140 3.98 -21.61 -6.87
N ASP A 141 3.53 -22.73 -7.44
CA ASP A 141 4.15 -23.36 -8.62
C ASP A 141 3.93 -22.55 -9.90
N ASN A 142 2.88 -21.73 -9.93
CA ASN A 142 2.52 -20.94 -11.10
C ASN A 142 2.92 -19.46 -11.00
N LEU A 143 3.66 -19.06 -9.98
CA LEU A 143 4.29 -17.74 -9.91
C LEU A 143 5.36 -17.64 -11.00
N LYS A 144 5.14 -16.77 -12.00
CA LYS A 144 6.01 -16.63 -13.18
C LYS A 144 6.91 -15.42 -13.12
N GLU A 145 6.46 -14.37 -12.45
CA GLU A 145 7.21 -13.12 -12.32
C GLU A 145 6.73 -12.33 -11.10
N THR A 146 7.58 -11.48 -10.58
CA THR A 146 7.23 -10.41 -9.65
C THR A 146 7.14 -9.10 -10.44
N ILE A 147 6.03 -8.41 -10.33
CA ILE A 147 5.79 -7.12 -10.99
C ILE A 147 5.63 -6.01 -9.95
N SER A 148 5.68 -4.76 -10.37
CA SER A 148 5.47 -3.61 -9.50
C SER A 148 3.99 -3.37 -9.23
N ALA A 149 3.62 -3.07 -7.99
CA ALA A 149 2.35 -2.43 -7.70
C ALA A 149 2.30 -1.03 -8.34
N VAL A 150 1.10 -0.49 -8.53
CA VAL A 150 0.92 0.94 -8.79
C VAL A 150 1.14 1.73 -7.50
N PHE A 151 1.36 3.04 -7.61
CA PHE A 151 1.58 3.86 -6.42
C PHE A 151 0.42 4.84 -6.19
N PRO A 152 -0.03 4.99 -4.93
CA PRO A 152 0.31 4.17 -3.75
C PRO A 152 -0.11 2.70 -3.92
N PRO A 153 0.63 1.74 -3.32
CA PRO A 153 0.25 0.33 -3.33
C PRO A 153 -0.92 0.09 -2.36
N THR A 154 -2.11 0.37 -2.84
CA THR A 154 -3.37 0.30 -2.10
C THR A 154 -4.52 -0.07 -3.02
N THR A 155 -5.50 -0.77 -2.48
CA THR A 155 -6.73 -1.19 -3.19
C THR A 155 -7.42 -0.02 -3.89
N ALA A 156 -7.50 1.14 -3.20
CA ALA A 156 -8.16 2.33 -3.73
C ALA A 156 -7.48 2.93 -4.97
N CYS A 157 -6.19 2.68 -5.16
CA CYS A 157 -5.44 3.05 -6.36
C CYS A 157 -5.45 1.92 -7.41
N ALA A 158 -5.16 0.70 -6.97
CA ALA A 158 -4.90 -0.42 -7.87
C ALA A 158 -6.16 -0.99 -8.52
N ILE A 159 -7.29 -1.08 -7.82
CA ILE A 159 -8.54 -1.59 -8.41
C ILE A 159 -9.08 -0.67 -9.52
N PRO A 160 -9.19 0.66 -9.33
CA PRO A 160 -9.49 1.55 -10.45
C PRO A 160 -8.49 1.46 -11.62
N CYS A 161 -7.20 1.31 -11.33
CA CYS A 161 -6.17 1.11 -12.35
C CYS A 161 -6.42 -0.17 -13.15
N SER A 162 -6.65 -1.30 -12.47
CA SER A 162 -6.91 -2.60 -13.10
C SER A 162 -8.21 -2.64 -13.90
N ALA A 163 -9.24 -1.93 -13.45
CA ALA A 163 -10.54 -1.91 -14.10
C ALA A 163 -10.60 -0.92 -15.28
N SER A 164 -9.91 0.22 -15.18
CA SER A 164 -9.92 1.25 -16.23
C SER A 164 -8.76 1.14 -17.22
N ALA A 165 -7.70 0.39 -16.87
CA ALA A 165 -6.41 0.40 -17.56
C ALA A 165 -5.78 1.82 -17.62
N LYS A 166 -5.90 2.57 -16.49
CA LYS A 166 -5.36 3.94 -16.32
C LYS A 166 -4.72 4.09 -14.96
N LEU A 167 -3.65 4.89 -14.87
CA LEU A 167 -3.00 5.20 -13.60
C LEU A 167 -3.81 6.22 -12.75
N ALA A 168 -3.47 6.33 -11.47
CA ALA A 168 -4.04 7.34 -10.56
C ALA A 168 -3.82 8.78 -11.09
N LEU A 169 -2.73 9.00 -11.83
CA LEU A 169 -2.45 10.26 -12.52
C LEU A 169 -3.60 10.72 -13.42
N GLU A 170 -4.38 9.78 -13.97
CA GLU A 170 -5.50 10.04 -14.88
C GLU A 170 -6.85 9.94 -14.18
N THR A 171 -7.00 8.99 -13.25
CA THR A 171 -8.28 8.72 -12.58
C THR A 171 -8.47 9.54 -11.31
N ALA A 172 -7.37 10.03 -10.70
CA ALA A 172 -7.28 10.63 -9.38
C ALA A 172 -7.67 9.68 -8.22
N TRP A 173 -7.87 8.40 -8.46
CA TRP A 173 -8.06 7.41 -7.40
C TRP A 173 -6.71 7.14 -6.74
N LEU A 174 -6.46 7.80 -5.59
CA LEU A 174 -5.12 7.83 -5.00
C LEU A 174 -4.98 6.93 -3.77
N GLY A 175 -5.83 7.03 -2.77
CA GLY A 175 -5.77 6.27 -1.53
C GLY A 175 -7.13 5.95 -0.96
N TRP A 176 -7.17 5.33 0.21
CA TRP A 176 -8.41 4.91 0.86
C TRP A 176 -9.37 6.05 1.09
N GLU A 177 -8.87 7.18 1.62
CA GLU A 177 -9.65 8.41 1.71
C GLU A 177 -8.87 9.60 1.20
N ASN A 178 -9.57 10.57 0.61
CA ASN A 178 -8.97 11.82 0.17
C ASN A 178 -9.84 13.02 0.55
N TYR A 179 -9.19 14.18 0.62
CA TYR A 179 -9.86 15.44 0.89
C TYR A 179 -10.70 15.89 -0.32
N ILE A 180 -11.98 16.08 -0.12
CA ILE A 180 -12.93 16.57 -1.14
C ILE A 180 -13.27 18.03 -0.83
N LYS A 181 -12.73 18.95 -1.62
CA LYS A 181 -12.86 20.40 -1.38
C LYS A 181 -14.29 20.91 -1.44
N GLU A 182 -15.15 20.28 -2.24
CA GLU A 182 -16.55 20.66 -2.42
C GLU A 182 -17.37 20.58 -1.13
N ILE A 183 -16.93 19.79 -0.17
CA ILE A 183 -17.58 19.63 1.12
C ILE A 183 -16.63 19.81 2.30
N ASP A 184 -15.36 20.18 2.03
CA ASP A 184 -14.32 20.40 3.04
C ASP A 184 -14.18 19.23 4.03
N ARG A 185 -14.07 17.98 3.51
CA ARG A 185 -13.98 16.75 4.29
C ARG A 185 -13.11 15.70 3.61
N ASN A 186 -12.49 14.86 4.44
CA ASN A 186 -11.93 13.58 3.96
C ASN A 186 -13.05 12.56 3.80
N ILE A 187 -13.09 11.90 2.65
CA ILE A 187 -14.09 10.92 2.27
C ILE A 187 -13.41 9.59 1.94
N VAL A 188 -13.97 8.49 2.42
CA VAL A 188 -13.61 7.14 1.95
C VAL A 188 -14.04 7.00 0.49
N LEU A 189 -13.09 6.75 -0.41
CA LEU A 189 -13.35 6.84 -1.85
C LEU A 189 -14.36 5.82 -2.35
N PHE A 190 -14.35 4.59 -1.83
CA PHE A 190 -15.26 3.54 -2.28
C PHE A 190 -16.69 3.69 -1.76
N THR A 191 -16.88 4.17 -0.53
CA THR A 191 -18.20 4.26 0.11
C THR A 191 -18.84 5.64 -0.02
N GLY A 192 -18.03 6.68 -0.20
CA GLY A 192 -18.51 8.08 -0.17
C GLY A 192 -18.87 8.57 1.24
N GLU A 193 -18.44 7.88 2.28
CA GLU A 193 -18.66 8.25 3.69
C GLU A 193 -17.59 9.24 4.17
N ASN A 194 -17.97 10.10 5.10
CA ASN A 194 -17.02 10.92 5.82
C ASN A 194 -16.06 10.02 6.60
N TYR A 195 -14.75 10.21 6.40
CA TYR A 195 -13.74 9.34 7.00
C TYR A 195 -13.75 9.36 8.53
N VAL A 196 -14.05 10.51 9.15
CA VAL A 196 -14.03 10.68 10.62
C VAL A 196 -15.36 10.27 11.25
N THR A 197 -16.49 10.80 10.72
CA THR A 197 -17.81 10.59 11.35
C THR A 197 -18.50 9.31 10.88
N LYS A 198 -18.00 8.68 9.82
CA LYS A 198 -18.60 7.51 9.16
C LYS A 198 -20.00 7.77 8.57
N GLU A 199 -20.44 9.02 8.50
CA GLU A 199 -21.73 9.39 7.96
C GLU A 199 -21.70 9.42 6.42
N PRO A 200 -22.76 8.97 5.73
CA PRO A 200 -22.89 9.09 4.29
C PRO A 200 -22.90 10.55 3.85
N THR A 201 -22.10 10.91 2.85
CA THR A 201 -22.06 12.28 2.31
C THR A 201 -22.98 12.49 1.12
N GLY A 202 -23.54 11.42 0.56
CA GLY A 202 -24.35 11.46 -0.66
C GLY A 202 -23.51 11.64 -1.95
N ILE A 203 -22.19 11.70 -1.86
CA ILE A 203 -21.30 11.85 -3.02
C ILE A 203 -20.99 10.48 -3.60
N ASN A 204 -21.29 10.30 -4.88
CA ASN A 204 -20.83 9.14 -5.63
C ASN A 204 -19.60 9.54 -6.46
N LEU A 205 -18.41 9.14 -5.99
CA LEU A 205 -17.15 9.53 -6.62
C LEU A 205 -16.99 8.90 -8.00
N LYS A 206 -17.24 7.60 -8.14
CA LYS A 206 -17.06 6.85 -9.39
C LYS A 206 -17.99 7.34 -10.53
N LYS A 207 -19.24 7.70 -10.22
CA LYS A 207 -20.20 8.21 -11.21
C LYS A 207 -20.15 9.72 -11.38
N GLY A 208 -19.49 10.43 -10.47
CA GLY A 208 -19.44 11.90 -10.43
C GLY A 208 -18.03 12.45 -10.60
N LEU A 209 -17.39 12.81 -9.47
CA LEU A 209 -16.16 13.61 -9.45
C LEU A 209 -14.91 12.90 -9.99
N MET A 210 -14.85 11.55 -9.92
CA MET A 210 -13.67 10.74 -10.25
C MET A 210 -14.09 9.56 -11.14
N LYS A 211 -14.81 9.89 -12.22
CA LYS A 211 -15.38 8.91 -13.13
C LYS A 211 -14.29 8.15 -13.89
N TYR A 212 -14.46 6.83 -13.95
CA TYR A 212 -13.74 5.97 -14.89
C TYR A 212 -14.68 4.88 -15.40
N ASP A 213 -14.39 4.37 -16.60
CA ASP A 213 -15.12 3.28 -17.23
C ASP A 213 -14.27 2.02 -17.20
N GLU A 214 -14.90 0.89 -16.96
CA GLU A 214 -14.25 -0.42 -17.00
C GLU A 214 -14.01 -0.85 -18.45
N TYR A 215 -12.73 -0.99 -18.83
CA TYR A 215 -12.34 -1.31 -20.21
C TYR A 215 -12.84 -2.67 -20.65
N PHE A 216 -13.02 -3.61 -19.74
CA PHE A 216 -13.33 -4.99 -20.08
C PHE A 216 -14.73 -5.17 -20.68
N TYR A 217 -15.67 -4.26 -20.41
CA TYR A 217 -16.98 -4.25 -21.09
C TYR A 217 -16.90 -3.84 -22.57
N SER A 218 -15.75 -3.31 -23.00
CA SER A 218 -15.50 -2.93 -24.40
C SER A 218 -14.70 -3.97 -25.20
N LEU A 219 -14.40 -5.14 -24.62
CA LEU A 219 -13.55 -6.16 -25.25
C LEU A 219 -14.21 -6.92 -26.42
N GLY A 220 -15.52 -6.72 -26.67
CA GLY A 220 -16.25 -7.40 -27.74
C GLY A 220 -16.53 -8.88 -27.45
N VAL A 221 -16.41 -9.32 -26.20
CA VAL A 221 -16.75 -10.67 -25.74
C VAL A 221 -17.70 -10.59 -24.54
N ASP A 222 -18.24 -11.73 -24.09
CA ASP A 222 -19.08 -11.80 -22.89
C ASP A 222 -18.20 -11.54 -21.66
N ALA A 223 -18.15 -10.29 -21.24
CA ALA A 223 -17.36 -9.85 -20.09
C ALA A 223 -18.23 -9.73 -18.83
N LYS A 224 -17.69 -10.21 -17.70
CA LYS A 224 -18.38 -10.11 -16.40
C LYS A 224 -17.38 -9.90 -15.27
N ASP A 225 -17.77 -9.08 -14.29
CA ASP A 225 -17.10 -8.89 -13.01
C ASP A 225 -17.67 -9.80 -11.91
N PHE A 226 -16.81 -10.18 -10.99
CA PHE A 226 -17.09 -11.02 -9.82
C PHE A 226 -16.42 -10.39 -8.61
N GLU A 227 -17.22 -9.92 -7.65
CA GLU A 227 -16.74 -9.18 -6.49
C GLU A 227 -17.36 -9.74 -5.18
N PRO A 228 -16.79 -9.47 -4.00
CA PRO A 228 -17.37 -9.84 -2.71
C PRO A 228 -18.68 -9.10 -2.42
N ASN A 229 -19.40 -9.56 -1.38
CA ASN A 229 -20.74 -9.10 -0.96
C ASN A 229 -20.82 -7.64 -0.53
N PHE A 230 -19.72 -6.95 -0.24
CA PHE A 230 -19.76 -5.50 -0.02
C PHE A 230 -20.12 -4.71 -1.28
N ARG A 231 -20.08 -5.36 -2.47
CA ARG A 231 -20.64 -4.83 -3.71
C ARG A 231 -22.05 -5.40 -3.94
N PRO A 232 -23.00 -4.59 -4.44
CA PRO A 232 -24.36 -5.07 -4.71
C PRO A 232 -24.36 -6.27 -5.66
N GLY A 233 -24.90 -7.40 -5.19
CA GLY A 233 -24.93 -8.66 -5.96
C GLY A 233 -23.65 -9.49 -5.91
N GLY A 234 -22.70 -9.11 -5.04
CA GLY A 234 -21.45 -9.85 -4.82
C GLY A 234 -21.61 -11.16 -4.05
N TYR A 235 -20.52 -11.87 -3.87
CA TYR A 235 -20.46 -13.22 -3.33
C TYR A 235 -20.05 -13.23 -1.85
N GLU A 236 -20.70 -14.09 -1.06
CA GLU A 236 -20.43 -14.23 0.38
C GLU A 236 -19.12 -14.98 0.66
N THR A 237 -18.77 -15.95 -0.18
CA THR A 237 -17.56 -16.76 -0.03
C THR A 237 -16.75 -16.83 -1.31
N PHE A 238 -15.44 -17.03 -1.18
CA PHE A 238 -14.55 -17.25 -2.32
C PHE A 238 -14.96 -18.47 -3.16
N ASP A 239 -15.39 -19.54 -2.49
CA ASP A 239 -15.91 -20.74 -3.17
C ASP A 239 -17.14 -20.44 -4.04
N ASP A 240 -18.05 -19.58 -3.59
CA ASP A 240 -19.23 -19.18 -4.36
C ASP A 240 -18.87 -18.26 -5.53
N LEU A 241 -17.91 -17.35 -5.33
CA LEU A 241 -17.33 -16.56 -6.41
C LEU A 241 -16.75 -17.47 -7.49
N LEU A 242 -15.92 -18.46 -7.10
CA LEU A 242 -15.32 -19.43 -8.02
C LEU A 242 -16.34 -20.31 -8.73
N LYS A 243 -17.45 -20.70 -8.08
CA LYS A 243 -18.57 -21.40 -8.72
C LYS A 243 -19.24 -20.51 -9.78
N GLY A 244 -19.48 -19.23 -9.45
CA GLY A 244 -20.01 -18.24 -10.38
C GLY A 244 -19.13 -18.05 -11.61
N LEU A 245 -17.83 -17.86 -11.39
CA LEU A 245 -16.80 -17.76 -12.41
C LEU A 245 -16.79 -19.00 -13.32
N LYS A 246 -16.75 -20.20 -12.73
CA LYS A 246 -16.79 -21.48 -13.49
C LYS A 246 -18.04 -21.61 -14.36
N LYS A 247 -19.19 -21.17 -13.86
CA LYS A 247 -20.44 -21.13 -14.64
C LYS A 247 -20.31 -20.13 -15.81
N HIS A 248 -19.67 -18.99 -15.63
CA HIS A 248 -19.47 -18.00 -16.70
C HIS A 248 -18.61 -18.55 -17.83
N ILE A 249 -17.46 -19.17 -17.52
CA ILE A 249 -16.57 -19.77 -18.54
C ILE A 249 -17.07 -21.09 -19.12
N SER A 250 -18.17 -21.68 -18.61
CA SER A 250 -18.75 -22.89 -19.20
C SER A 250 -19.52 -22.64 -20.51
N LYS A 251 -19.77 -21.39 -20.86
CA LYS A 251 -20.47 -20.98 -22.07
C LYS A 251 -19.69 -21.36 -23.35
N ASP A 252 -20.39 -21.44 -24.47
CA ASP A 252 -19.75 -21.72 -25.76
C ASP A 252 -19.27 -20.48 -26.53
N VAL A 253 -19.36 -19.30 -25.90
CA VAL A 253 -18.84 -18.04 -26.42
C VAL A 253 -17.53 -17.65 -25.69
N SER A 254 -16.73 -16.84 -26.38
CA SER A 254 -15.54 -16.27 -25.73
C SER A 254 -15.94 -15.40 -24.55
N THR A 255 -15.24 -15.55 -23.41
CA THR A 255 -15.52 -14.80 -22.17
C THR A 255 -14.29 -14.12 -21.63
N PHE A 256 -14.49 -12.96 -21.02
CA PHE A 256 -13.53 -12.33 -20.12
C PHE A 256 -14.14 -12.25 -18.73
N THR A 257 -13.40 -12.69 -17.72
CA THR A 257 -13.81 -12.63 -16.33
C THR A 257 -12.86 -11.75 -15.56
N TYR A 258 -13.36 -10.64 -15.01
CA TYR A 258 -12.67 -9.84 -14.03
C TYR A 258 -13.13 -10.31 -12.64
N ALA A 259 -12.21 -10.66 -11.74
CA ALA A 259 -12.56 -11.11 -10.40
C ALA A 259 -11.66 -10.45 -9.36
N TYR A 260 -12.25 -10.02 -8.25
CA TYR A 260 -11.54 -9.47 -7.09
C TYR A 260 -12.04 -10.17 -5.83
N TRP A 261 -11.12 -10.46 -4.91
CA TRP A 261 -11.42 -11.02 -3.61
C TRP A 261 -10.58 -10.33 -2.52
N GLY A 262 -11.21 -9.83 -1.45
CA GLY A 262 -10.61 -8.98 -0.43
C GLY A 262 -9.72 -9.69 0.60
N GLU A 263 -9.45 -10.98 0.43
CA GLU A 263 -8.49 -11.73 1.24
C GLU A 263 -7.25 -12.10 0.41
N PRO A 264 -6.07 -12.14 1.04
CA PRO A 264 -5.80 -12.14 2.50
C PRO A 264 -5.66 -10.76 3.16
N ASP A 265 -5.85 -9.64 2.47
CA ASP A 265 -5.64 -8.28 2.98
C ASP A 265 -6.30 -8.04 4.35
N SER A 266 -7.61 -8.29 4.45
CA SER A 266 -8.35 -8.09 5.70
C SER A 266 -7.77 -8.88 6.88
N THR A 267 -7.39 -10.14 6.63
CA THR A 267 -6.77 -11.00 7.64
C THR A 267 -5.34 -10.53 7.97
N LEU A 268 -4.57 -10.07 6.98
CA LEU A 268 -3.22 -9.54 7.18
C LEU A 268 -3.24 -8.27 8.04
N HIS A 269 -4.17 -7.37 7.82
CA HIS A 269 -4.35 -6.19 8.66
C HIS A 269 -4.56 -6.54 10.14
N LEU A 270 -5.38 -7.56 10.42
CA LEU A 270 -5.76 -7.97 11.77
C LEU A 270 -4.67 -8.75 12.51
N TYR A 271 -3.99 -9.66 11.80
CA TYR A 271 -3.11 -10.66 12.43
C TYR A 271 -1.64 -10.51 12.03
N GLY A 272 -1.36 -9.82 10.94
CA GLY A 272 0.00 -9.64 10.43
C GLY A 272 0.46 -10.72 9.45
N VAL A 273 1.47 -10.39 8.66
CA VAL A 273 2.13 -11.34 7.75
C VAL A 273 2.85 -12.40 8.56
N GLY A 274 2.72 -13.67 8.15
CA GLY A 274 3.33 -14.83 8.80
C GLY A 274 2.53 -15.37 9.98
N SER A 275 1.38 -14.76 10.35
CA SER A 275 0.51 -15.31 11.39
C SER A 275 -0.15 -16.63 10.96
N PRO A 276 -0.47 -17.51 11.91
CA PRO A 276 -1.20 -18.74 11.61
C PRO A 276 -2.54 -18.49 10.91
N GLU A 277 -3.26 -17.42 11.29
CA GLU A 277 -4.53 -17.02 10.70
C GLU A 277 -4.36 -16.62 9.24
N ALA A 278 -3.39 -15.75 8.93
CA ALA A 278 -3.11 -15.32 7.56
C ALA A 278 -2.67 -16.51 6.69
N ASN A 279 -1.77 -17.36 7.18
CA ASN A 279 -1.30 -18.54 6.47
C ASN A 279 -2.45 -19.53 6.19
N SER A 280 -3.39 -19.70 7.14
CA SER A 280 -4.59 -20.55 6.97
C SER A 280 -5.51 -20.02 5.87
N VAL A 281 -5.77 -18.69 5.84
CA VAL A 281 -6.59 -18.06 4.81
C VAL A 281 -5.94 -18.22 3.43
N ILE A 282 -4.63 -17.92 3.30
CA ILE A 282 -3.90 -18.06 2.03
C ILE A 282 -3.92 -19.52 1.53
N LYS A 283 -3.74 -20.48 2.43
CA LYS A 283 -3.84 -21.90 2.10
C LYS A 283 -5.25 -22.28 1.63
N SER A 284 -6.28 -21.76 2.27
CA SER A 284 -7.68 -21.98 1.87
C SER A 284 -7.98 -21.40 0.48
N LEU A 285 -7.51 -20.19 0.17
CA LEU A 285 -7.62 -19.58 -1.17
C LEU A 285 -6.94 -20.45 -2.23
N ASN A 286 -5.71 -20.91 -1.96
CA ASN A 286 -4.97 -21.83 -2.83
C ASN A 286 -5.75 -23.11 -3.11
N ASP A 287 -6.29 -23.76 -2.08
CA ASP A 287 -6.99 -25.04 -2.19
C ASP A 287 -8.33 -24.91 -2.91
N SER A 288 -9.07 -23.84 -2.63
CA SER A 288 -10.32 -23.50 -3.33
C SER A 288 -10.09 -23.26 -4.82
N LEU A 289 -9.04 -22.48 -5.18
CA LEU A 289 -8.67 -22.27 -6.57
C LEU A 289 -8.24 -23.58 -7.25
N ALA A 290 -7.40 -24.38 -6.61
CA ALA A 290 -6.95 -25.67 -7.12
C ALA A 290 -8.12 -26.64 -7.39
N LYS A 291 -9.12 -26.66 -6.50
CA LYS A 291 -10.35 -27.42 -6.67
C LYS A 291 -11.20 -26.90 -7.84
N CYS A 292 -11.33 -25.60 -7.97
CA CYS A 292 -12.08 -24.98 -9.06
C CYS A 292 -11.47 -25.32 -10.42
N LEU A 293 -10.15 -25.24 -10.54
CA LEU A 293 -9.41 -25.51 -11.76
C LEU A 293 -9.64 -26.93 -12.31
N LYS A 294 -9.84 -27.94 -11.45
CA LYS A 294 -10.08 -29.34 -11.89
C LYS A 294 -11.26 -29.54 -12.81
N GLY A 295 -12.16 -28.60 -12.89
CA GLY A 295 -13.35 -28.70 -13.75
C GLY A 295 -13.54 -27.48 -14.65
N MET A 296 -12.51 -26.68 -14.88
CA MET A 296 -12.51 -25.64 -15.91
C MET A 296 -12.26 -26.23 -17.31
N LYS A 297 -12.68 -25.50 -18.34
CA LYS A 297 -12.40 -25.86 -19.74
C LYS A 297 -10.92 -25.72 -20.06
N ASP A 298 -10.40 -26.59 -20.94
CA ASP A 298 -8.97 -26.64 -21.31
C ASP A 298 -8.51 -25.45 -22.18
N ASP A 299 -9.44 -24.61 -22.67
CA ASP A 299 -9.20 -23.38 -23.42
C ASP A 299 -9.26 -22.13 -22.52
N THR A 300 -8.98 -22.28 -21.24
CA THR A 300 -9.00 -21.21 -20.24
C THR A 300 -7.58 -20.81 -19.80
N LEU A 301 -7.29 -19.51 -19.82
CA LEU A 301 -6.14 -18.91 -19.18
C LEU A 301 -6.56 -18.18 -17.91
N VAL A 302 -5.99 -18.57 -16.77
CA VAL A 302 -6.21 -17.87 -15.49
C VAL A 302 -4.95 -17.08 -15.15
N ILE A 303 -5.13 -15.76 -15.06
CA ILE A 303 -4.12 -14.78 -14.65
C ILE A 303 -4.47 -14.36 -13.23
N VAL A 304 -3.60 -14.67 -12.26
CA VAL A 304 -3.80 -14.23 -10.88
C VAL A 304 -2.72 -13.20 -10.53
N THR A 305 -3.13 -12.13 -9.87
CA THR A 305 -2.25 -11.10 -9.35
C THR A 305 -2.76 -10.58 -8.01
N ALA A 306 -2.06 -9.61 -7.43
CA ALA A 306 -2.51 -8.82 -6.28
C ALA A 306 -2.48 -7.34 -6.66
N ASP A 307 -3.17 -6.53 -5.92
CA ASP A 307 -3.15 -5.07 -6.04
C ASP A 307 -1.95 -4.45 -5.32
N HIS A 308 -1.52 -5.04 -4.21
CA HIS A 308 -0.31 -4.70 -3.43
C HIS A 308 0.17 -5.91 -2.61
N GLY A 309 1.28 -5.72 -1.92
CA GLY A 309 1.70 -6.61 -0.84
C GLY A 309 1.45 -5.96 0.53
N HIS A 310 2.05 -6.49 1.59
CA HIS A 310 1.91 -6.00 2.96
C HIS A 310 3.24 -5.88 3.69
N GLN A 311 3.29 -4.97 4.68
CA GLN A 311 4.40 -4.80 5.63
C GLN A 311 3.87 -4.89 7.06
N ASN A 312 4.47 -5.73 7.91
CA ASN A 312 4.18 -5.70 9.35
C ASN A 312 4.58 -4.32 9.91
N VAL A 313 3.72 -3.73 10.77
CA VAL A 313 3.86 -2.33 11.15
C VAL A 313 3.84 -2.09 12.65
N ILE A 314 4.42 -0.96 13.04
CA ILE A 314 4.36 -0.36 14.38
C ILE A 314 3.48 0.89 14.26
N ASN A 315 2.38 0.94 15.00
CA ASN A 315 1.48 2.08 14.96
C ASN A 315 1.99 3.22 15.85
N THR A 316 1.94 4.43 15.32
CA THR A 316 2.29 5.67 16.03
C THR A 316 1.22 6.72 15.76
N LYS A 317 0.80 7.41 16.81
CA LYS A 317 -0.27 8.41 16.76
C LYS A 317 0.27 9.78 16.35
N LEU A 318 0.20 10.10 15.06
CA LEU A 318 0.66 11.39 14.53
C LEU A 318 -0.07 12.57 15.19
N TYR A 319 -1.35 12.42 15.51
CA TYR A 319 -2.15 13.49 16.15
C TYR A 319 -1.68 13.85 17.57
N GLU A 320 -0.81 13.08 18.19
CA GLU A 320 -0.16 13.43 19.48
C GLU A 320 1.01 14.41 19.30
N TYR A 321 1.57 14.54 18.09
CA TYR A 321 2.61 15.52 17.74
C TYR A 321 1.98 16.89 17.50
N LYS A 322 1.52 17.54 18.59
CA LYS A 322 0.72 18.77 18.56
C LYS A 322 1.42 19.93 17.84
N ASP A 323 2.73 19.97 17.91
CA ASP A 323 3.55 20.98 17.23
C ASP A 323 3.58 20.80 15.70
N LEU A 324 3.47 19.57 15.18
CA LEU A 324 3.25 19.32 13.74
C LEU A 324 1.81 19.67 13.34
N TYR A 325 0.83 19.19 14.10
CA TYR A 325 -0.58 19.44 13.79
C TYR A 325 -0.95 20.92 13.77
N ALA A 326 -0.36 21.75 14.67
CA ALA A 326 -0.60 23.19 14.69
C ALA A 326 -0.17 23.91 13.40
N MET A 327 0.74 23.31 12.61
CA MET A 327 1.21 23.85 11.34
C MET A 327 0.30 23.50 10.16
N LEU A 328 -0.61 22.53 10.34
CA LEU A 328 -1.48 22.06 9.27
C LEU A 328 -2.64 23.04 9.04
N GLU A 329 -3.01 23.22 7.77
CA GLU A 329 -4.19 23.95 7.34
C GLU A 329 -5.45 23.10 7.49
N ARG A 330 -5.31 21.80 7.26
CA ARG A 330 -6.36 20.79 7.40
C ARG A 330 -5.78 19.45 7.87
N MET A 331 -6.66 18.55 8.25
CA MET A 331 -6.29 17.18 8.61
C MET A 331 -5.53 16.50 7.46
N PRO A 332 -4.49 15.68 7.73
CA PRO A 332 -3.86 14.83 6.73
C PRO A 332 -4.86 13.94 6.01
N SER A 333 -4.50 13.43 4.85
CA SER A 333 -5.33 12.52 4.07
C SER A 333 -4.50 11.45 3.36
N ASN A 334 -5.17 10.59 2.63
CA ASN A 334 -4.71 9.48 1.84
C ASN A 334 -4.60 8.18 2.66
N GLU A 335 -3.48 7.87 3.24
CA GLU A 335 -3.30 6.65 4.06
C GLU A 335 -2.15 6.79 5.05
N GLY A 336 -2.17 6.05 6.16
CA GLY A 336 -1.16 6.17 7.22
C GLY A 336 0.28 5.86 6.78
N ARG A 337 0.48 5.19 5.64
CA ARG A 337 1.80 4.89 5.06
C ARG A 337 2.13 5.72 3.81
N SER A 338 1.18 6.53 3.34
CA SER A 338 1.35 7.47 2.23
C SER A 338 0.50 8.72 2.49
N LEU A 339 0.92 9.50 3.48
CA LEU A 339 0.19 10.68 3.96
C LEU A 339 0.40 11.90 3.08
N THR A 340 -0.66 12.66 2.88
CA THR A 340 -0.60 13.97 2.24
C THR A 340 -0.93 15.07 3.24
N PHE A 341 -0.15 16.17 3.18
CA PHE A 341 -0.24 17.27 4.12
C PHE A 341 -0.51 18.60 3.42
N LYS A 342 -1.53 19.31 3.88
CA LYS A 342 -1.74 20.73 3.56
C LYS A 342 -1.26 21.55 4.74
N VAL A 343 -0.16 22.27 4.55
CA VAL A 343 0.56 23.02 5.58
C VAL A 343 0.34 24.53 5.39
N LYS A 344 0.14 25.27 6.48
CA LYS A 344 0.07 26.74 6.42
C LYS A 344 1.36 27.28 5.84
N LYS A 345 1.26 28.19 4.89
CA LYS A 345 2.38 28.67 4.06
C LYS A 345 3.58 29.14 4.86
N GLU A 346 3.35 29.86 5.97
CA GLU A 346 4.37 30.36 6.87
C GLU A 346 5.16 29.26 7.60
N PHE A 347 4.64 28.04 7.65
CA PHE A 347 5.28 26.90 8.35
C PHE A 347 5.92 25.87 7.42
N HIS A 348 5.90 26.02 6.11
CA HIS A 348 6.39 25.00 5.17
C HIS A 348 7.81 24.51 5.52
N GLN A 349 8.76 25.43 5.74
CA GLN A 349 10.13 25.03 6.08
C GLN A 349 10.23 24.39 7.47
N GLN A 350 9.51 24.93 8.44
CA GLN A 350 9.51 24.42 9.82
C GLN A 350 8.85 23.04 9.90
N PHE A 351 7.77 22.82 9.16
CA PHE A 351 7.09 21.54 9.08
C PHE A 351 8.04 20.47 8.54
N LYS A 352 8.73 20.75 7.42
CA LYS A 352 9.71 19.82 6.84
C LYS A 352 10.77 19.41 7.85
N VAL A 353 11.42 20.38 8.48
CA VAL A 353 12.48 20.12 9.48
C VAL A 353 11.96 19.27 10.65
N LYS A 354 10.77 19.60 11.17
CA LYS A 354 10.19 18.86 12.30
C LYS A 354 9.72 17.47 11.91
N PHE A 355 9.08 17.32 10.75
CA PHE A 355 8.65 16.01 10.27
C PHE A 355 9.86 15.07 10.06
N GLU A 356 10.91 15.57 9.42
CA GLU A 356 12.15 14.83 9.23
C GLU A 356 12.83 14.48 10.56
N HIS A 357 12.82 15.41 11.51
CA HIS A 357 13.34 15.16 12.85
C HIS A 357 12.65 13.98 13.56
N TYR A 358 11.31 13.88 13.41
CA TYR A 358 10.54 12.83 14.08
C TYR A 358 10.51 11.51 13.29
N PHE A 359 10.55 11.56 11.96
CA PHE A 359 10.15 10.41 11.13
C PHE A 359 11.11 10.04 10.00
N SER A 360 12.26 10.68 9.84
CA SER A 360 13.20 10.41 8.72
C SER A 360 13.72 8.97 8.63
N ASP A 361 13.72 8.23 9.75
CA ASP A 361 14.10 6.82 9.76
C ASP A 361 13.02 5.90 9.14
N TYR A 362 11.79 6.40 9.03
CA TYR A 362 10.62 5.62 8.65
C TYR A 362 9.91 6.14 7.41
N TYR A 363 10.02 7.45 7.14
CA TYR A 363 9.34 8.12 6.05
C TYR A 363 10.29 8.99 5.25
N ASP A 364 10.06 8.99 3.94
CA ASP A 364 10.61 10.00 3.05
C ASP A 364 9.55 11.09 2.85
N LEU A 365 9.94 12.36 3.07
CA LEU A 365 9.06 13.51 2.87
C LEU A 365 9.42 14.22 1.57
N TYR A 366 8.46 14.32 0.67
CA TYR A 366 8.60 15.00 -0.61
C TYR A 366 7.73 16.26 -0.66
N SER A 367 8.23 17.32 -1.32
CA SER A 367 7.33 18.35 -1.81
C SER A 367 6.43 17.77 -2.91
N LYS A 368 5.25 18.37 -3.14
CA LYS A 368 4.36 17.95 -4.23
C LYS A 368 5.10 17.95 -5.59
N ASP A 369 5.89 19.00 -5.85
CA ASP A 369 6.63 19.12 -7.11
C ASP A 369 7.69 18.01 -7.28
N ASP A 370 8.46 17.72 -6.23
CA ASP A 370 9.44 16.64 -6.25
C ASP A 370 8.77 15.27 -6.42
N PHE A 371 7.66 15.02 -5.71
CA PHE A 371 6.88 13.79 -5.82
C PHE A 371 6.40 13.54 -7.26
N LEU A 372 5.83 14.56 -7.90
CA LEU A 372 5.37 14.46 -9.27
C LEU A 372 6.52 14.32 -10.26
N LYS A 373 7.62 15.07 -10.06
CA LYS A 373 8.83 15.01 -10.90
C LYS A 373 9.53 13.65 -10.84
N LEU A 374 9.52 12.99 -9.69
CA LEU A 374 10.07 11.64 -9.52
C LEU A 374 9.23 10.55 -10.19
N GLY A 375 8.01 10.87 -10.64
CA GLY A 375 7.18 9.95 -11.39
C GLY A 375 6.47 8.88 -10.56
N PHE A 376 6.23 9.10 -9.27
CA PHE A 376 5.49 8.17 -8.42
C PHE A 376 4.13 7.76 -9.00
N LEU A 377 3.44 8.69 -9.66
CA LEU A 377 2.14 8.41 -10.30
C LEU A 377 2.25 8.14 -11.80
N GLY A 378 3.44 8.14 -12.35
CA GLY A 378 3.71 8.03 -13.79
C GLY A 378 4.21 9.35 -14.41
N ASP A 379 4.48 9.32 -15.72
CA ASP A 379 4.97 10.47 -16.48
C ASP A 379 3.80 11.38 -16.89
N ILE A 380 3.74 12.57 -16.29
CA ILE A 380 2.72 13.59 -16.56
C ILE A 380 2.67 13.98 -18.04
N ASN A 381 3.84 14.10 -18.67
CA ASN A 381 3.94 14.52 -20.07
C ASN A 381 3.43 13.46 -21.04
N LYS A 382 3.52 12.19 -20.64
CA LYS A 382 3.09 11.05 -21.45
C LYS A 382 1.63 10.68 -21.25
N PHE A 383 1.15 10.70 -20.00
CA PHE A 383 -0.16 10.15 -19.66
C PHE A 383 -1.21 11.22 -19.34
N GLY A 384 -0.80 12.48 -19.12
CA GLY A 384 -1.64 13.59 -18.71
C GLY A 384 -1.73 13.70 -17.19
N TYR A 385 -2.50 14.67 -16.69
CA TYR A 385 -2.61 14.96 -15.27
C TYR A 385 -4.07 15.32 -14.92
N ASN A 386 -4.64 14.62 -13.97
CA ASN A 386 -5.95 14.95 -13.44
C ASN A 386 -5.80 16.05 -12.37
N GLN A 387 -6.36 17.23 -12.63
CA GLN A 387 -6.26 18.39 -11.74
C GLN A 387 -6.84 18.16 -10.34
N ARG A 388 -7.67 17.14 -10.13
CA ARG A 388 -8.17 16.74 -8.81
C ARG A 388 -7.03 16.35 -7.86
N LEU A 389 -5.92 15.86 -8.38
CA LEU A 389 -4.74 15.52 -7.61
C LEU A 389 -4.11 16.74 -6.90
N ASP A 390 -4.36 17.96 -7.39
CA ASP A 390 -3.88 19.17 -6.71
C ASP A 390 -4.49 19.34 -5.31
N ASP A 391 -5.76 18.96 -5.17
CA ASP A 391 -6.46 19.00 -3.88
C ASP A 391 -6.00 17.87 -2.95
N PHE A 392 -5.69 16.70 -3.52
CA PHE A 392 -5.35 15.47 -2.76
C PHE A 392 -3.92 15.49 -2.25
N LEU A 393 -2.95 15.89 -3.07
CA LEU A 393 -1.53 15.83 -2.74
C LEU A 393 -1.10 16.88 -1.70
N GLY A 394 -1.87 17.99 -1.56
CA GLY A 394 -1.50 19.06 -0.65
C GLY A 394 -0.16 19.72 -1.01
N ASP A 395 0.68 19.97 0.00
CA ASP A 395 2.00 20.60 -0.18
C ASP A 395 3.15 19.60 0.00
N PHE A 396 2.95 18.59 0.85
CA PHE A 396 3.93 17.56 1.14
C PHE A 396 3.29 16.16 1.15
N ILE A 397 4.08 15.18 0.71
CA ILE A 397 3.72 13.77 0.71
C ILE A 397 4.77 13.01 1.52
N ALA A 398 4.34 12.31 2.58
CA ALA A 398 5.20 11.45 3.38
C ALA A 398 4.94 9.99 3.03
N ILE A 399 5.97 9.28 2.57
CA ILE A 399 5.88 7.90 2.12
C ILE A 399 6.67 7.01 3.09
N ALA A 400 6.01 6.02 3.66
CA ALA A 400 6.66 5.06 4.55
C ALA A 400 7.66 4.20 3.78
N SER A 401 8.90 4.20 4.26
CA SER A 401 10.02 3.40 3.73
C SER A 401 10.50 2.34 4.71
N ASN A 402 9.80 2.16 5.83
CA ASN A 402 10.09 1.22 6.89
C ASN A 402 8.79 0.77 7.57
N GLU A 403 8.83 0.17 8.77
CA GLU A 403 7.68 -0.46 9.42
C GLU A 403 6.68 0.48 10.12
N LEU A 404 6.87 1.80 10.16
CA LEU A 404 5.99 2.70 10.89
C LEU A 404 4.68 2.98 10.15
N TYR A 405 3.56 2.90 10.87
CA TYR A 405 2.23 3.37 10.44
C TYR A 405 1.84 4.60 11.25
N LEU A 406 1.47 5.70 10.60
CA LEU A 406 1.05 6.94 11.26
C LEU A 406 -0.47 7.05 11.29
N GLU A 407 -1.04 6.89 12.50
CA GLU A 407 -2.45 7.21 12.76
C GLU A 407 -2.62 8.72 12.85
N TYR A 408 -3.41 9.31 11.98
CA TYR A 408 -3.59 10.77 11.94
C TYR A 408 -4.97 11.24 12.40
N VAL A 409 -5.87 10.31 12.75
CA VAL A 409 -7.18 10.60 13.34
C VAL A 409 -7.30 9.90 14.69
N ASP A 410 -7.78 10.63 15.69
CA ASP A 410 -8.12 10.06 16.99
C ASP A 410 -9.56 9.53 16.94
N PHE A 411 -9.72 8.25 16.66
CA PHE A 411 -11.02 7.56 16.69
C PHE A 411 -11.48 7.19 18.11
N LYS A 412 -10.78 7.62 19.15
CA LYS A 412 -11.08 7.34 20.57
C LYS A 412 -11.19 5.83 20.85
N ASP A 413 -12.45 5.37 21.15
CA ASP A 413 -12.70 3.98 21.56
C ASP A 413 -12.67 2.98 20.39
N ASP A 414 -12.71 3.47 19.13
CA ASP A 414 -12.67 2.65 17.90
C ASP A 414 -11.26 2.56 17.27
N ALA A 415 -10.21 2.79 18.05
CA ALA A 415 -8.83 2.71 17.56
C ALA A 415 -8.50 1.29 17.10
N PHE A 416 -8.35 1.13 15.79
CA PHE A 416 -7.92 -0.12 15.17
C PHE A 416 -6.40 -0.09 14.96
N TYR A 417 -5.70 -1.07 15.53
CA TYR A 417 -4.26 -1.19 15.41
C TYR A 417 -3.91 -2.23 14.34
N PHE A 418 -3.41 -1.77 13.21
CA PHE A 418 -2.92 -2.63 12.16
C PHE A 418 -1.72 -3.46 12.63
N LYS A 419 -1.75 -4.78 12.42
CA LYS A 419 -0.58 -5.65 12.57
C LYS A 419 0.30 -5.62 11.34
N SER A 420 -0.31 -5.51 10.16
CA SER A 420 0.36 -5.16 8.92
C SER A 420 -0.47 -4.17 8.11
N ALA A 421 0.19 -3.44 7.22
CA ALA A 421 -0.43 -2.43 6.37
C ALA A 421 0.34 -2.31 5.05
N HIS A 422 -0.17 -1.49 4.16
CA HIS A 422 0.33 -1.22 2.83
C HIS A 422 0.30 0.29 2.54
N ALA A 423 0.50 0.72 1.30
CA ALA A 423 0.56 2.07 0.78
C ALA A 423 1.92 2.79 0.90
N GLY A 424 2.95 2.14 1.50
CA GLY A 424 4.31 2.66 1.53
C GLY A 424 5.15 2.24 0.33
N ILE A 425 6.47 2.47 0.42
CA ILE A 425 7.42 2.21 -0.68
C ILE A 425 8.35 1.03 -0.38
N THR A 426 8.04 0.23 0.62
CA THR A 426 8.85 -0.95 0.91
C THR A 426 8.68 -2.00 -0.19
N LYS A 427 9.71 -2.81 -0.41
CA LYS A 427 9.64 -3.92 -1.35
C LYS A 427 8.45 -4.83 -1.09
N ASN A 428 8.15 -5.08 0.19
CA ASN A 428 7.06 -5.97 0.61
C ASN A 428 5.67 -5.46 0.22
N GLU A 429 5.49 -4.14 0.11
CA GLU A 429 4.25 -3.50 -0.31
C GLU A 429 4.17 -3.35 -1.82
N MET A 430 5.31 -3.04 -2.47
CA MET A 430 5.39 -2.68 -3.88
C MET A 430 5.50 -3.88 -4.83
N GLU A 431 5.82 -5.07 -4.34
CA GLU A 431 5.88 -6.27 -5.19
C GLU A 431 4.54 -7.00 -5.21
N THR A 432 4.04 -7.29 -6.41
CA THR A 432 2.84 -8.10 -6.66
C THR A 432 3.16 -9.27 -7.60
N PRO A 433 2.43 -10.40 -7.50
CA PRO A 433 2.73 -11.58 -8.29
C PRO A 433 2.10 -11.52 -9.69
N LEU A 434 2.76 -12.10 -10.67
CA LEU A 434 2.15 -12.57 -11.91
C LEU A 434 2.11 -14.10 -11.89
N ILE A 435 0.95 -14.66 -11.67
CA ILE A 435 0.69 -16.10 -11.62
C ILE A 435 -0.11 -16.48 -12.87
N ILE A 436 0.34 -17.49 -13.61
CA ILE A 436 -0.28 -17.92 -14.87
C ILE A 436 -0.59 -19.40 -14.81
N ILE A 437 -1.87 -19.73 -14.94
CA ILE A 437 -2.37 -21.10 -14.95
C ILE A 437 -3.06 -21.36 -16.27
N LYS A 438 -2.56 -22.36 -17.01
CA LYS A 438 -3.12 -22.84 -18.28
C LYS A 438 -4.02 -24.04 -18.02
N LYS A 439 -5.20 -24.03 -18.64
CA LYS A 439 -6.11 -25.17 -18.69
C LYS A 439 -6.35 -25.57 -20.13
#